data_654f84fd18626a3a6d6e650a461e7747
#
_entry.id   654f84fd18626a3a6d6e650a461e7747
#
_cell.length_a   1.000
_cell.length_b   1.000
_cell.length_c   1.000
_cell.angle_alpha   90.00
_cell.angle_beta   90.00
_cell.angle_gamma   90.00
#
_symmetry.space_group_name_H-M   'P 1'
#
loop_
_entity.id
_entity.type
_entity.pdbx_description
1 polymer ?
#
loop_
_entity_poly.entity_id
_entity_poly.type
_entity_poly.pdbx_seq_one_letter_code
_entity_poly.pdbx_strand_id
1 'polypeptide(L)'
;MICPLANVEEVFVSDDAAVYQCSRQNCYWLEFQGATTAFNVRDFFAFKKKIDSIDLEAMLTDSSRNGDFEIIMPFRTERCFILSIEEILQLREVLSGAKFMIELNGVIHSCLHSRSLLTF
;
A
#
# COMPACT_ATOMS: atom_id res chain seq x y z
N MET A 1 -15.10 -0.85 -1.11
CA MET A 1 -15.77 -1.98 -1.75
C MET A 1 -15.04 -2.38 -3.02
N ILE A 2 -14.74 -3.63 -3.16
CA ILE A 2 -14.06 -4.13 -4.36
C ILE A 2 -15.06 -4.18 -5.52
N CYS A 3 -14.65 -3.67 -6.67
CA CYS A 3 -15.50 -3.67 -7.87
C CYS A 3 -15.76 -5.11 -8.33
N PRO A 4 -17.00 -5.59 -8.36
CA PRO A 4 -17.29 -6.98 -8.71
C PRO A 4 -17.06 -7.30 -10.20
N LEU A 5 -16.99 -6.28 -11.04
CA LEU A 5 -16.78 -6.46 -12.48
C LEU A 5 -15.33 -6.26 -12.88
N ALA A 6 -14.45 -5.98 -11.93
CA ALA A 6 -13.06 -5.71 -12.22
C ALA A 6 -12.20 -6.96 -12.04
N ASN A 7 -11.14 -7.02 -12.81
CA ASN A 7 -10.06 -7.97 -12.58
C ASN A 7 -9.26 -7.50 -11.38
N VAL A 8 -9.53 -8.10 -10.23
CA VAL A 8 -8.81 -7.78 -9.01
C VAL A 8 -7.72 -8.82 -8.82
N GLU A 9 -6.48 -8.37 -8.78
CA GLU A 9 -5.33 -9.24 -8.59
C GLU A 9 -4.67 -8.95 -7.25
N GLU A 10 -4.29 -10.01 -6.56
CA GLU A 10 -3.54 -9.90 -5.34
C GLU A 10 -2.13 -9.40 -5.66
N VAL A 11 -1.72 -8.31 -5.04
CA VAL A 11 -0.38 -7.76 -5.22
C VAL A 11 0.55 -8.29 -4.13
N PHE A 12 0.15 -8.15 -2.88
CA PHE A 12 0.92 -8.64 -1.75
C PHE A 12 0.01 -8.82 -0.55
N VAL A 13 0.22 -9.91 0.18
CA VAL A 13 -0.56 -10.21 1.39
C VAL A 13 0.41 -10.49 2.53
N SER A 14 0.17 -9.84 3.67
CA SER A 14 0.84 -10.17 4.92
C SER A 14 -0.20 -10.72 5.90
N ASP A 15 0.22 -11.05 7.11
CA ASP A 15 -0.69 -11.57 8.11
C ASP A 15 -1.76 -10.56 8.53
N ASP A 16 -1.46 -9.28 8.42
CA ASP A 16 -2.29 -8.22 8.96
C ASP A 16 -2.96 -7.34 7.90
N ALA A 17 -2.52 -7.44 6.66
CA ALA A 17 -2.97 -6.53 5.61
C ALA A 17 -2.78 -7.14 4.24
N ALA A 18 -3.45 -6.55 3.25
CA ALA A 18 -3.33 -7.01 1.87
C ALA A 18 -3.46 -5.82 0.91
N VAL A 19 -2.78 -5.93 -0.23
CA VAL A 19 -2.91 -4.97 -1.32
C VAL A 19 -3.36 -5.72 -2.56
N TYR A 20 -4.38 -5.19 -3.20
CA TYR A 20 -4.93 -5.72 -4.45
C TYR A 20 -4.87 -4.64 -5.52
N GLN A 21 -4.78 -5.06 -6.77
CA GLN A 21 -4.83 -4.17 -7.91
C GLN A 21 -6.11 -4.38 -8.69
N CYS A 22 -6.79 -3.28 -9.01
CA CYS A 22 -7.92 -3.30 -9.91
C CYS A 22 -7.47 -2.74 -11.26
N SER A 23 -7.21 -3.62 -12.22
CA SER A 23 -6.70 -3.19 -13.53
C SER A 23 -7.73 -2.39 -14.31
N ARG A 24 -9.00 -2.65 -14.09
CA ARG A 24 -10.08 -1.94 -14.80
C ARG A 24 -10.18 -0.48 -14.40
N GLN A 25 -10.01 -0.19 -13.10
CA GLN A 25 -10.12 1.16 -12.58
C GLN A 25 -8.75 1.81 -12.35
N ASN A 26 -7.68 1.07 -12.64
CA ASN A 26 -6.31 1.53 -12.44
C ASN A 26 -6.10 2.08 -11.02
N CYS A 27 -6.45 1.29 -10.03
CA CYS A 27 -6.31 1.66 -8.64
C CYS A 27 -5.80 0.50 -7.80
N TYR A 28 -5.36 0.81 -6.59
CA TYR A 28 -4.96 -0.19 -5.61
C TYR A 28 -5.94 -0.17 -4.43
N TRP A 29 -6.18 -1.35 -3.88
CA TRP A 29 -7.03 -1.53 -2.72
C TRP A 29 -6.18 -2.00 -1.56
N LEU A 30 -6.23 -1.26 -0.47
CA LEU A 30 -5.55 -1.65 0.77
C LEU A 30 -6.60 -2.19 1.74
N GLU A 31 -6.44 -3.45 2.13
CA GLU A 31 -7.25 -4.06 3.18
C GLU A 31 -6.45 -4.06 4.47
N PHE A 32 -6.93 -3.33 5.46
CA PHE A 32 -6.23 -3.16 6.73
C PHE A 32 -7.23 -2.82 7.82
N GLN A 33 -7.08 -3.41 8.98
CA GLN A 33 -7.98 -3.19 10.13
C GLN A 33 -9.44 -3.50 9.80
N GLY A 34 -9.68 -4.50 9.00
CA GLY A 34 -11.02 -4.92 8.63
C GLY A 34 -11.74 -4.00 7.66
N ALA A 35 -11.05 -3.05 7.06
CA ALA A 35 -11.62 -2.12 6.09
C ALA A 35 -10.78 -2.07 4.83
N THR A 36 -11.42 -1.77 3.71
CA THR A 36 -10.76 -1.67 2.42
C THR A 36 -10.77 -0.22 1.96
N THR A 37 -9.61 0.29 1.59
CA THR A 37 -9.44 1.66 1.12
C THR A 37 -8.90 1.64 -0.30
N ALA A 38 -9.53 2.42 -1.19
CA ALA A 38 -9.10 2.54 -2.58
C ALA A 38 -8.19 3.74 -2.75
N PHE A 39 -7.12 3.56 -3.50
CA PHE A 39 -6.18 4.61 -3.86
C PHE A 39 -5.96 4.59 -5.36
N ASN A 40 -5.88 5.75 -6.00
CA ASN A 40 -5.31 5.77 -7.34
C ASN A 40 -3.79 5.52 -7.22
N VAL A 41 -3.11 5.28 -8.34
CA VAL A 41 -1.70 4.90 -8.31
C VAL A 41 -0.84 5.95 -7.60
N ARG A 42 -1.04 7.21 -7.92
CA ARG A 42 -0.26 8.31 -7.32
C ARG A 42 -0.50 8.38 -5.81
N ASP A 43 -1.75 8.32 -5.39
CA ASP A 43 -2.11 8.48 -3.98
C ASP A 43 -1.65 7.28 -3.16
N PHE A 44 -1.62 6.10 -3.75
CA PHE A 44 -1.10 4.91 -3.08
C PHE A 44 0.37 5.08 -2.72
N PHE A 45 1.19 5.51 -3.67
CA PHE A 45 2.62 5.72 -3.40
C PHE A 45 2.87 6.93 -2.50
N ALA A 46 2.03 7.95 -2.58
CA ALA A 46 2.09 9.08 -1.64
C ALA A 46 1.78 8.64 -0.21
N PHE A 47 0.79 7.77 -0.05
CA PHE A 47 0.45 7.20 1.25
C PHE A 47 1.61 6.37 1.79
N LYS A 48 2.20 5.52 0.96
CA LYS A 48 3.39 4.73 1.35
C LYS A 48 4.52 5.63 1.84
N LYS A 49 4.81 6.69 1.09
CA LYS A 49 5.86 7.64 1.46
C LYS A 49 5.57 8.28 2.80
N LYS A 50 4.31 8.62 3.04
CA LYS A 50 3.89 9.22 4.30
C LYS A 50 4.07 8.25 5.47
N ILE A 51 3.69 6.99 5.29
CA ILE A 51 3.88 5.96 6.31
C ILE A 51 5.35 5.74 6.59
N ASP A 52 6.19 5.69 5.56
CA ASP A 52 7.64 5.50 5.72
C ASP A 52 8.31 6.70 6.38
N SER A 53 7.72 7.87 6.31
CA SER A 53 8.29 9.10 6.89
C SER A 53 7.98 9.29 8.37
N ILE A 54 7.12 8.45 8.95
CA ILE A 54 6.77 8.55 10.36
C ILE A 54 8.02 8.26 11.22
N ASP A 55 8.29 9.14 12.16
CA ASP A 55 9.42 8.98 13.07
C ASP A 55 9.04 8.06 14.22
N LEU A 56 9.34 6.77 14.08
CA LEU A 56 9.04 5.78 15.10
C LEU A 56 9.88 5.97 16.35
N GLU A 57 11.10 6.45 16.19
CA GLU A 57 11.96 6.71 17.34
C GLU A 57 11.37 7.80 18.23
N ALA A 58 10.85 8.87 17.62
CA ALA A 58 10.17 9.92 18.37
C ALA A 58 8.94 9.38 19.09
N MET A 59 8.18 8.51 18.47
CA MET A 59 7.02 7.88 19.10
C MET A 59 7.43 7.02 20.29
N LEU A 60 8.53 6.27 20.18
CA LEU A 60 9.01 5.40 21.24
C LEU A 60 9.56 6.18 22.43
N THR A 61 10.16 7.34 22.18
CA THR A 61 10.80 8.15 23.22
C THR A 61 9.89 9.20 23.83
N ASP A 62 8.76 9.49 23.17
CA ASP A 62 7.80 10.48 23.65
C ASP A 62 7.02 9.90 24.84
N SER A 63 7.21 10.50 26.02
CA SER A 63 6.51 10.06 27.22
C SER A 63 5.11 10.63 27.35
N SER A 64 4.70 11.54 26.45
CA SER A 64 3.32 12.01 26.42
C SER A 64 2.43 10.95 25.81
N ARG A 65 1.15 10.96 26.19
CA ARG A 65 0.22 9.98 25.61
C ARG A 65 -0.07 10.20 24.12
N ASN A 66 0.33 11.34 23.58
CA ASN A 66 0.19 11.61 22.15
C ASN A 66 1.23 10.87 21.32
N GLY A 67 2.28 10.37 21.94
CA GLY A 67 3.30 9.57 21.27
C GLY A 67 2.88 8.16 20.92
N ASP A 68 1.74 7.69 21.45
CA ASP A 68 1.30 6.31 21.24
C ASP A 68 0.65 6.07 19.89
N PHE A 69 0.13 7.10 19.27
CA PHE A 69 -0.62 6.97 18.02
C PHE A 69 -0.25 8.07 17.04
N GLU A 70 -0.30 7.73 15.76
CA GLU A 70 -0.19 8.69 14.67
C GLU A 70 -1.51 8.72 13.91
N ILE A 71 -1.95 9.92 13.55
CA ILE A 71 -3.20 10.09 12.80
C ILE A 71 -2.86 10.53 11.39
N ILE A 72 -3.31 9.78 10.40
CA ILE A 72 -3.04 10.06 9.00
C ILE A 72 -4.34 10.07 8.22
N MET A 73 -4.56 11.13 7.47
CA MET A 73 -5.66 11.22 6.52
C MET A 73 -5.06 11.28 5.12
N PRO A 74 -5.09 10.18 4.38
CA PRO A 74 -4.58 10.18 3.02
C PRO A 74 -5.37 11.12 2.13
N PHE A 75 -4.69 11.71 1.16
CA PHE A 75 -5.31 12.60 0.21
C PHE A 75 -6.35 11.84 -0.63
N ARG A 76 -7.52 12.42 -0.82
CA ARG A 76 -8.63 11.88 -1.63
C ARG A 76 -9.25 10.61 -1.07
N THR A 77 -9.07 10.33 0.21
CA THR A 77 -9.79 9.25 0.87
C THR A 77 -10.59 9.85 2.02
N GLU A 78 -11.66 9.16 2.37
CA GLU A 78 -12.47 9.55 3.53
C GLU A 78 -12.00 8.87 4.81
N ARG A 79 -11.07 7.93 4.68
CA ARG A 79 -10.61 7.16 5.82
C ARG A 79 -9.51 7.90 6.57
N CYS A 80 -9.70 7.96 7.89
CA CYS A 80 -8.69 8.43 8.81
C CYS A 80 -8.00 7.21 9.43
N PHE A 81 -6.68 7.17 9.37
CA PHE A 81 -5.90 6.09 9.98
C PHE A 81 -5.35 6.56 11.32
N ILE A 82 -5.72 5.84 12.36
CA ILE A 82 -5.15 6.04 13.70
C ILE A 82 -4.28 4.83 13.97
N LEU A 83 -2.98 5.04 14.03
CA LEU A 83 -2.01 3.95 13.97
C LEU A 83 -1.12 3.93 15.20
N SER A 84 -1.03 2.77 15.84
CA SER A 84 -0.01 2.49 16.84
C SER A 84 1.32 2.18 16.13
N ILE A 85 2.40 2.09 16.90
CA ILE A 85 3.72 1.73 16.36
C ILE A 85 3.65 0.38 15.66
N GLU A 86 3.01 -0.61 16.28
CA GLU A 86 2.87 -1.94 15.70
C GLU A 86 2.13 -1.89 14.37
N GLU A 87 1.05 -1.11 14.30
CA GLU A 87 0.26 -0.98 13.08
C GLU A 87 1.02 -0.26 11.98
N ILE A 88 1.85 0.72 12.33
CA ILE A 88 2.73 1.38 11.36
C ILE A 88 3.72 0.38 10.77
N LEU A 89 4.30 -0.48 11.61
CA LEU A 89 5.21 -1.52 11.13
C LEU A 89 4.50 -2.51 10.22
N GLN A 90 3.28 -2.90 10.55
CA GLN A 90 2.45 -3.78 9.70
C GLN A 90 2.17 -3.14 8.34
N LEU A 91 1.81 -1.86 8.33
CA LEU A 91 1.60 -1.12 7.08
C LEU A 91 2.87 -0.98 6.26
N ARG A 92 4.00 -0.70 6.91
CA ARG A 92 5.29 -0.61 6.20
C ARG A 92 5.61 -1.92 5.50
N GLU A 93 5.37 -3.04 6.16
CA GLU A 93 5.61 -4.35 5.59
C GLU A 93 4.76 -4.59 4.35
N VAL A 94 3.45 -4.39 4.44
CA VAL A 94 2.56 -4.67 3.32
C VAL A 94 2.77 -3.68 2.17
N LEU A 95 3.00 -2.41 2.46
CA LEU A 95 3.21 -1.40 1.42
C LEU A 95 4.56 -1.59 0.72
N SER A 96 5.60 -1.95 1.47
CA SER A 96 6.91 -2.24 0.88
C SER A 96 6.88 -3.50 0.02
N GLY A 97 6.20 -4.54 0.50
CA GLY A 97 5.99 -5.75 -0.28
C GLY A 97 5.20 -5.49 -1.54
N ALA A 98 4.15 -4.69 -1.45
CA ALA A 98 3.35 -4.31 -2.62
C ALA A 98 4.17 -3.54 -3.63
N LYS A 99 4.95 -2.56 -3.20
CA LYS A 99 5.81 -1.79 -4.10
C LYS A 99 6.81 -2.69 -4.79
N PHE A 100 7.45 -3.60 -4.04
CA PHE A 100 8.39 -4.56 -4.62
C PHE A 100 7.72 -5.39 -5.71
N MET A 101 6.53 -5.94 -5.44
CA MET A 101 5.81 -6.77 -6.41
C MET A 101 5.37 -5.99 -7.63
N ILE A 102 4.93 -4.75 -7.45
CA ILE A 102 4.55 -3.88 -8.57
C ILE A 102 5.75 -3.62 -9.47
N GLU A 103 6.90 -3.30 -8.88
CA GLU A 103 8.12 -3.07 -9.65
C GLU A 103 8.62 -4.33 -10.33
N LEU A 104 8.58 -5.46 -9.62
CA LEU A 104 8.99 -6.76 -10.18
C LEU A 104 8.11 -7.16 -11.37
N ASN A 105 6.81 -7.01 -11.23
CA ASN A 105 5.87 -7.33 -12.32
C ASN A 105 6.11 -6.42 -13.52
N GLY A 106 6.45 -5.16 -13.29
CA GLY A 106 6.80 -4.24 -14.36
C GLY A 106 8.07 -4.67 -15.10
N VAL A 107 9.09 -5.10 -14.37
CA VAL A 107 10.34 -5.59 -14.98
C VAL A 107 10.08 -6.87 -15.77
N ILE A 108 9.33 -7.80 -15.21
CA ILE A 108 9.00 -9.06 -15.91
C ILE A 108 8.24 -8.75 -17.19
N HIS A 109 7.25 -7.88 -17.13
CA HIS A 109 6.47 -7.50 -18.30
C HIS A 109 7.36 -6.86 -19.39
N SER A 110 8.24 -5.97 -19.00
CA SER A 110 9.19 -5.34 -19.94
C SER A 110 10.12 -6.35 -20.58
N CYS A 111 10.64 -7.30 -19.79
CA CYS A 111 11.51 -8.35 -20.32
C CYS A 111 10.80 -9.24 -21.31
N LEU A 112 9.57 -9.65 -21.01
CA LEU A 112 8.79 -10.49 -21.91
C LEU A 112 8.44 -9.74 -23.20
N HIS A 113 8.12 -8.47 -23.10
CA HIS A 113 7.85 -7.65 -24.26
C HIS A 113 9.07 -7.51 -25.16
N SER A 114 10.23 -7.26 -24.57
CA SER A 114 11.49 -7.18 -25.32
C SER A 114 11.82 -8.50 -26.01
N ARG A 115 11.64 -9.62 -25.35
CA ARG A 115 11.88 -10.95 -25.96
C ARG A 115 10.92 -11.19 -27.11
N SER A 116 9.67 -10.80 -26.94
CA SER A 116 8.66 -10.92 -28.00
C SER A 116 9.07 -10.16 -29.24
N LEU A 117 9.69 -9.00 -29.09
CA LEU A 117 10.18 -8.20 -30.21
C LEU A 117 11.42 -8.79 -30.88
N LEU A 118 12.18 -9.60 -30.16
CA LEU A 118 13.44 -10.18 -30.65
C LEU A 118 13.30 -11.56 -31.26
N THR A 119 12.17 -12.20 -31.12
CA THR A 119 11.97 -13.60 -31.49
C THR A 119 11.16 -13.81 -32.75
N PHE A 120 11.16 -12.88 -33.63
CA PHE A 120 10.46 -13.07 -34.89
C PHE A 120 11.11 -14.09 -35.76
#